data_e3f94c9b0839e8e5637f7c91b957bb50
#
_entry.id   e3f94c9b0839e8e5637f7c91b957bb50
#
_cell.length_a   1.000
_cell.length_b   1.000
_cell.length_c   1.000
_cell.angle_alpha   90.00
_cell.angle_beta   90.00
_cell.angle_gamma   90.00
#
_symmetry.space_group_name_H-M   'P 1'
#
loop_
_entity.id
_entity.type
_entity.pdbx_description
1 polymer ?
#
loop_
_entity_poly.entity_id
_entity_poly.type
_entity_poly.pdbx_seq_one_letter_code
_entity_poly.pdbx_strand_id
1 'polypeptide(L)'
;PVNMTSYGKNGKPEYVRQACEDSLGRLGTDYLDLYQLHRVDPEVPIEETWGALAGLVEAGKVRYIGLSETTVEETAKCHAIHPVTSVQSEFSIWTDEHVKNGVIQYCADNNIGFLPFSPLGRGFLTGTVTADTIADGDFRSANPRFTAQAIADNQKIVDGIAAIANRHKATPAQIALAWILAQGPNMVPIPGTK
;
A
#
# COMPACT_ATOMS: atom_id res chain seq x y z
N PRO A 1 -21.35 1.54 3.86
CA PRO A 1 -20.08 0.81 3.84
C PRO A 1 -19.70 0.59 2.39
N VAL A 2 -18.63 1.25 1.97
CA VAL A 2 -18.11 1.04 0.62
C VAL A 2 -17.43 -0.33 0.64
N ASN A 3 -18.10 -1.32 0.06
CA ASN A 3 -17.50 -2.63 -0.10
C ASN A 3 -16.39 -2.53 -1.14
N MET A 4 -15.15 -2.42 -0.69
CA MET A 4 -13.98 -2.29 -1.57
C MET A 4 -13.81 -3.45 -2.56
N THR A 5 -14.53 -4.57 -2.36
CA THR A 5 -14.57 -5.69 -3.29
C THR A 5 -15.52 -5.48 -4.47
N SER A 6 -16.38 -4.43 -4.44
CA SER A 6 -17.35 -4.14 -5.50
C SER A 6 -16.86 -3.17 -6.58
N TYR A 7 -15.68 -2.57 -6.43
CA TYR A 7 -15.07 -1.82 -7.51
C TYR A 7 -14.55 -2.80 -8.55
N GLY A 8 -15.19 -2.84 -9.71
CA GLY A 8 -14.70 -3.59 -10.85
C GLY A 8 -13.27 -3.14 -11.18
N LYS A 9 -12.39 -4.09 -11.41
CA LYS A 9 -11.06 -3.81 -11.94
C LYS A 9 -11.19 -3.62 -13.45
N ASN A 10 -10.46 -2.69 -14.01
CA ASN A 10 -10.40 -2.49 -15.45
C ASN A 10 -8.99 -2.03 -15.83
N GLY A 11 -8.20 -3.00 -16.30
CA GLY A 11 -6.82 -2.79 -16.73
C GLY A 11 -6.67 -2.45 -18.22
N LYS A 12 -7.79 -2.31 -18.95
CA LYS A 12 -7.74 -2.04 -20.40
C LYS A 12 -7.05 -0.72 -20.72
N PRO A 13 -6.19 -0.67 -21.73
CA PRO A 13 -5.43 0.52 -22.10
C PRO A 13 -6.28 1.78 -22.31
N GLU A 14 -7.46 1.65 -22.93
CA GLU A 14 -8.36 2.78 -23.15
C GLU A 14 -8.93 3.33 -21.83
N TYR A 15 -9.24 2.44 -20.86
CA TYR A 15 -9.72 2.85 -19.56
C TYR A 15 -8.61 3.54 -18.74
N VAL A 16 -7.39 3.01 -18.78
CA VAL A 16 -6.24 3.61 -18.08
C VAL A 16 -6.01 5.05 -18.55
N ARG A 17 -6.07 5.30 -19.86
CA ARG A 17 -5.92 6.63 -20.40
C ARG A 17 -7.06 7.56 -19.96
N GLN A 18 -8.31 7.10 -20.05
CA GLN A 18 -9.47 7.88 -19.65
C GLN A 18 -9.43 8.20 -18.15
N ALA A 19 -9.10 7.22 -17.30
CA ALA A 19 -8.99 7.41 -15.85
C ALA A 19 -7.91 8.43 -15.45
N CYS A 20 -6.82 8.51 -16.22
CA CYS A 20 -5.80 9.54 -16.05
C CYS A 20 -6.35 10.93 -16.39
N GLU A 21 -7.03 11.10 -17.53
CA GLU A 21 -7.67 12.37 -17.92
C GLU A 21 -8.69 12.83 -16.86
N ASP A 22 -9.52 11.91 -16.39
CA ASP A 22 -10.51 12.20 -15.35
C ASP A 22 -9.84 12.64 -14.04
N SER A 23 -8.68 12.07 -13.72
CA SER A 23 -7.89 12.43 -12.54
C SER A 23 -7.29 13.83 -12.68
N LEU A 24 -6.70 14.13 -13.83
CA LEU A 24 -6.17 15.46 -14.15
C LEU A 24 -7.27 16.52 -14.07
N GLY A 25 -8.44 16.23 -14.67
CA GLY A 25 -9.60 17.13 -14.61
C GLY A 25 -10.10 17.38 -13.18
N ARG A 26 -10.17 16.35 -12.34
CA ARG A 26 -10.59 16.50 -10.93
C ARG A 26 -9.58 17.27 -10.08
N LEU A 27 -8.31 17.13 -10.36
CA LEU A 27 -7.22 17.79 -9.63
C LEU A 27 -6.96 19.21 -10.15
N GLY A 28 -7.40 19.54 -11.36
CA GLY A 28 -7.15 20.84 -12.00
C GLY A 28 -5.68 21.06 -12.32
N THR A 29 -4.97 20.00 -12.77
CA THR A 29 -3.55 20.03 -13.11
C THR A 29 -3.30 19.40 -14.47
N ASP A 30 -2.20 19.76 -15.11
CA ASP A 30 -1.82 19.27 -16.44
C ASP A 30 -1.01 17.97 -16.39
N TYR A 31 -0.48 17.61 -15.21
CA TYR A 31 0.31 16.39 -15.03
C TYR A 31 0.18 15.83 -13.61
N LEU A 32 0.55 14.56 -13.44
CA LEU A 32 0.69 13.88 -12.16
C LEU A 32 2.15 13.52 -11.91
N ASP A 33 2.63 13.72 -10.69
CA ASP A 33 3.99 13.31 -10.33
C ASP A 33 4.13 11.79 -10.24
N LEU A 34 3.18 11.11 -9.60
CA LEU A 34 3.14 9.65 -9.49
C LEU A 34 1.72 9.14 -9.74
N TYR A 35 1.57 8.26 -10.72
CA TYR A 35 0.30 7.59 -11.02
C TYR A 35 0.45 6.09 -10.81
N GLN A 36 -0.41 5.48 -9.99
CA GLN A 36 -0.27 4.10 -9.58
C GLN A 36 -1.44 3.24 -10.05
N LEU A 37 -1.13 2.05 -10.59
CA LEU A 37 -2.11 1.00 -10.79
C LEU A 37 -2.57 0.47 -9.43
N HIS A 38 -3.84 0.69 -9.07
CA HIS A 38 -4.35 0.34 -7.74
C HIS A 38 -4.43 -1.18 -7.52
N ARG A 39 -4.86 -1.95 -8.54
CA ARG A 39 -4.91 -3.42 -8.52
C ARG A 39 -4.76 -3.96 -9.95
N VAL A 40 -4.09 -5.09 -10.05
CA VAL A 40 -4.00 -5.83 -11.31
C VAL A 40 -5.38 -6.36 -11.68
N ASP A 41 -5.75 -6.19 -12.95
CA ASP A 41 -6.94 -6.79 -13.54
C ASP A 41 -6.55 -8.19 -14.08
N PRO A 42 -7.12 -9.28 -13.54
CA PRO A 42 -6.75 -10.62 -13.99
C PRO A 42 -7.24 -10.96 -15.40
N GLU A 43 -8.15 -10.15 -15.97
CA GLU A 43 -8.67 -10.36 -17.32
C GLU A 43 -7.85 -9.63 -18.39
N VAL A 44 -6.88 -8.81 -18.01
CA VAL A 44 -6.02 -8.04 -18.92
C VAL A 44 -4.56 -8.32 -18.59
N PRO A 45 -3.74 -8.74 -19.57
CA PRO A 45 -2.30 -8.88 -19.36
C PRO A 45 -1.71 -7.61 -18.75
N ILE A 46 -0.98 -7.74 -17.63
CA ILE A 46 -0.44 -6.59 -16.92
C ILE A 46 0.47 -5.74 -17.81
N GLU A 47 1.12 -6.38 -18.78
CA GLU A 47 2.00 -5.73 -19.75
C GLU A 47 1.23 -4.73 -20.64
N GLU A 48 -0.02 -5.02 -20.99
CA GLU A 48 -0.87 -4.11 -21.76
C GLU A 48 -1.28 -2.89 -20.92
N THR A 49 -1.70 -3.14 -19.68
CA THR A 49 -2.02 -2.08 -18.71
C THR A 49 -0.80 -1.20 -18.46
N TRP A 50 0.36 -1.82 -18.26
CA TRP A 50 1.61 -1.11 -17.97
C TRP A 50 2.12 -0.32 -19.17
N GLY A 51 1.99 -0.87 -20.40
CA GLY A 51 2.29 -0.16 -21.63
C GLY A 51 1.43 1.10 -21.83
N ALA A 52 0.16 1.05 -21.42
CA ALA A 52 -0.70 2.25 -21.46
C ALA A 52 -0.24 3.31 -20.44
N LEU A 53 0.18 2.91 -19.24
CA LEU A 53 0.76 3.81 -18.25
C LEU A 53 2.09 4.43 -18.73
N ALA A 54 2.96 3.64 -19.36
CA ALA A 54 4.20 4.13 -19.97
C ALA A 54 3.90 5.18 -21.07
N GLY A 55 2.89 4.95 -21.89
CA GLY A 55 2.45 5.92 -22.90
C GLY A 55 1.95 7.25 -22.29
N LEU A 56 1.42 7.25 -21.07
CA LEU A 56 1.07 8.49 -20.36
C LEU A 56 2.31 9.26 -19.88
N VAL A 57 3.40 8.56 -19.56
CA VAL A 57 4.69 9.18 -19.26
C VAL A 57 5.29 9.83 -20.51
N GLU A 58 5.29 9.12 -21.64
CA GLU A 58 5.75 9.64 -22.93
C GLU A 58 4.95 10.87 -23.38
N ALA A 59 3.64 10.89 -23.10
CA ALA A 59 2.78 12.03 -23.38
C ALA A 59 2.95 13.21 -22.41
N GLY A 60 3.80 13.09 -21.38
CA GLY A 60 4.06 14.13 -20.37
C GLY A 60 2.91 14.35 -19.37
N LYS A 61 1.89 13.47 -19.36
CA LYS A 61 0.74 13.56 -18.44
C LYS A 61 1.06 13.00 -17.05
N VAL A 62 2.05 12.14 -16.98
CA VAL A 62 2.53 11.50 -15.75
C VAL A 62 4.05 11.54 -15.74
N ARG A 63 4.67 11.85 -14.60
CA ARG A 63 6.13 11.83 -14.47
C ARG A 63 6.65 10.45 -14.15
N TYR A 64 5.99 9.77 -13.20
CA TYR A 64 6.39 8.48 -12.69
C TYR A 64 5.18 7.56 -12.53
N ILE A 65 5.39 6.26 -12.74
CA ILE A 65 4.35 5.26 -12.61
C ILE A 65 4.72 4.20 -11.59
N GLY A 66 3.70 3.67 -10.89
CA GLY A 66 3.87 2.69 -9.83
C GLY A 66 2.80 1.62 -9.83
N LEU A 67 3.03 0.60 -9.03
CA LEU A 67 2.17 -0.57 -8.86
C LEU A 67 1.63 -0.65 -7.43
N SER A 68 0.60 -1.47 -7.23
CA SER A 68 0.08 -1.78 -5.90
C SER A 68 -0.32 -3.25 -5.79
N GLU A 69 0.11 -3.91 -4.70
CA GLU A 69 -0.23 -5.29 -4.37
C GLU A 69 0.14 -6.29 -5.49
N THR A 70 1.32 -6.10 -6.09
CA THR A 70 1.87 -6.98 -7.14
C THR A 70 2.87 -7.97 -6.58
N THR A 71 3.00 -9.10 -7.27
CA THR A 71 4.04 -10.10 -7.04
C THR A 71 5.38 -9.64 -7.61
N VAL A 72 6.47 -10.34 -7.27
CA VAL A 72 7.79 -10.12 -7.88
C VAL A 72 7.72 -10.33 -9.40
N GLU A 73 7.04 -11.37 -9.86
CA GLU A 73 6.91 -11.68 -11.29
C GLU A 73 6.20 -10.56 -12.06
N GLU A 74 5.05 -10.10 -11.56
CA GLU A 74 4.29 -9.00 -12.16
C GLU A 74 5.10 -7.71 -12.18
N THR A 75 5.78 -7.39 -11.07
CA THR A 75 6.64 -6.21 -10.98
C THR A 75 7.80 -6.28 -11.98
N ALA A 76 8.43 -7.44 -12.12
CA ALA A 76 9.54 -7.65 -13.06
C ALA A 76 9.09 -7.49 -14.52
N LYS A 77 7.93 -8.04 -14.90
CA LYS A 77 7.34 -7.87 -16.24
C LYS A 77 7.11 -6.39 -16.56
N CYS A 78 6.52 -5.66 -15.62
CA CYS A 78 6.32 -4.22 -15.78
C CYS A 78 7.64 -3.46 -15.89
N HIS A 79 8.58 -3.75 -14.99
CA HIS A 79 9.87 -3.06 -14.93
C HIS A 79 10.72 -3.26 -16.20
N ALA A 80 10.55 -4.38 -16.89
CA ALA A 80 11.21 -4.65 -18.17
C ALA A 80 10.65 -3.80 -19.34
N ILE A 81 9.40 -3.33 -19.26
CA ILE A 81 8.76 -2.49 -20.28
C ILE A 81 9.08 -1.02 -20.03
N HIS A 82 8.85 -0.56 -18.80
CA HIS A 82 9.12 0.80 -18.35
C HIS A 82 9.47 0.75 -16.85
N PRO A 83 10.45 1.54 -16.37
CA PRO A 83 10.84 1.53 -14.98
C PRO A 83 9.64 1.70 -14.03
N VAL A 84 9.48 0.76 -13.10
CA VAL A 84 8.56 0.88 -11.96
C VAL A 84 9.22 1.79 -10.94
N THR A 85 8.56 2.90 -10.59
CA THR A 85 9.08 3.85 -9.61
C THR A 85 8.77 3.41 -8.18
N SER A 86 7.59 2.85 -7.97
CA SER A 86 7.16 2.43 -6.63
C SER A 86 6.22 1.23 -6.67
N VAL A 87 6.25 0.45 -5.58
CA VAL A 87 5.24 -0.57 -5.26
C VAL A 87 4.59 -0.20 -3.94
N GLN A 88 3.26 -0.08 -3.92
CA GLN A 88 2.50 0.19 -2.71
C GLN A 88 1.81 -1.08 -2.24
N SER A 89 2.14 -1.55 -1.02
CA SER A 89 1.55 -2.77 -0.46
C SER A 89 1.32 -2.67 1.05
N GLU A 90 0.41 -3.51 1.59
CA GLU A 90 0.19 -3.56 3.03
C GLU A 90 1.45 -4.08 3.72
N PHE A 91 2.02 -3.27 4.61
CA PHE A 91 3.20 -3.68 5.37
C PHE A 91 3.25 -3.02 6.74
N SER A 92 3.46 -3.85 7.75
CA SER A 92 3.58 -3.42 9.15
C SER A 92 4.19 -4.54 10.00
N ILE A 93 4.45 -4.28 11.27
CA ILE A 93 4.84 -5.34 12.25
C ILE A 93 3.79 -6.48 12.29
N TRP A 94 2.54 -6.19 11.96
CA TRP A 94 1.44 -7.16 11.96
C TRP A 94 1.25 -7.88 10.62
N THR A 95 1.77 -7.30 9.53
CA THR A 95 1.63 -7.83 8.16
C THR A 95 2.98 -7.77 7.48
N ASP A 96 3.72 -8.90 7.50
CA ASP A 96 5.11 -9.01 7.04
C ASP A 96 5.27 -9.91 5.80
N GLU A 97 4.18 -10.23 5.12
CA GLU A 97 4.17 -11.18 3.99
C GLU A 97 5.12 -10.77 2.87
N HIS A 98 5.25 -9.47 2.60
CA HIS A 98 6.11 -8.94 1.54
C HIS A 98 7.63 -9.07 1.82
N VAL A 99 8.02 -9.34 3.07
CA VAL A 99 9.38 -9.78 3.39
C VAL A 99 9.59 -11.21 2.91
N LYS A 100 8.61 -12.09 3.17
CA LYS A 100 8.69 -13.54 2.92
C LYS A 100 8.56 -13.88 1.44
N ASN A 101 7.72 -13.15 0.69
CA ASN A 101 7.50 -13.37 -0.73
C ASN A 101 8.52 -12.66 -1.65
N GLY A 102 9.47 -11.93 -1.07
CA GLY A 102 10.59 -11.32 -1.79
C GLY A 102 10.30 -9.98 -2.47
N VAL A 103 9.08 -9.43 -2.40
CA VAL A 103 8.73 -8.16 -3.05
C VAL A 103 9.56 -7.00 -2.52
N ILE A 104 9.75 -6.91 -1.20
CA ILE A 104 10.56 -5.84 -0.59
C ILE A 104 12.02 -5.94 -1.05
N GLN A 105 12.58 -7.16 -1.06
CA GLN A 105 13.95 -7.38 -1.53
C GLN A 105 14.09 -7.01 -3.01
N TYR A 106 13.15 -7.46 -3.86
CA TYR A 106 13.15 -7.11 -5.28
C TYR A 106 13.12 -5.59 -5.50
N CYS A 107 12.28 -4.88 -4.75
CA CYS A 107 12.22 -3.41 -4.82
C CYS A 107 13.55 -2.76 -4.43
N ALA A 108 14.21 -3.24 -3.37
CA ALA A 108 15.50 -2.72 -2.93
C ALA A 108 16.59 -2.96 -3.99
N ASP A 109 16.65 -4.15 -4.58
CA ASP A 109 17.66 -4.54 -5.57
C ASP A 109 17.52 -3.77 -6.90
N ASN A 110 16.31 -3.26 -7.20
CA ASN A 110 16.00 -2.57 -8.45
C ASN A 110 15.74 -1.06 -8.30
N ASN A 111 16.11 -0.45 -7.17
CA ASN A 111 15.86 0.98 -6.89
C ASN A 111 14.38 1.39 -6.97
N ILE A 112 13.47 0.51 -6.61
CA ILE A 112 12.03 0.76 -6.57
C ILE A 112 11.65 1.21 -5.16
N GLY A 113 10.94 2.33 -5.02
CA GLY A 113 10.38 2.77 -3.75
C GLY A 113 9.31 1.80 -3.26
N PHE A 114 9.32 1.46 -1.97
CA PHE A 114 8.26 0.66 -1.38
C PHE A 114 7.41 1.55 -0.46
N LEU A 115 6.10 1.60 -0.71
CA LEU A 115 5.15 2.46 0.00
C LEU A 115 4.24 1.60 0.90
N PRO A 116 4.64 1.37 2.17
CA PRO A 116 3.81 0.66 3.13
C PRO A 116 2.49 1.38 3.40
N PHE A 117 1.35 0.82 2.98
CA PHE A 117 0.06 1.30 3.47
C PHE A 117 -0.37 0.53 4.72
N SER A 118 -1.26 1.12 5.51
CA SER A 118 -1.65 0.61 6.84
C SER A 118 -0.46 0.30 7.76
N PRO A 119 0.58 1.13 7.82
CA PRO A 119 1.79 0.86 8.58
C PRO A 119 1.55 0.76 10.11
N LEU A 120 0.42 1.30 10.57
CA LEU A 120 -0.05 1.21 11.96
C LEU A 120 -1.11 0.12 12.17
N GLY A 121 -1.29 -0.82 11.22
CA GLY A 121 -2.29 -1.87 11.32
C GLY A 121 -3.71 -1.33 11.48
N ARG A 122 -4.09 -0.29 10.72
CA ARG A 122 -5.37 0.42 10.86
C ARG A 122 -5.64 0.95 12.28
N GLY A 123 -4.58 1.32 12.98
CA GLY A 123 -4.61 1.83 14.35
C GLY A 123 -4.35 0.77 15.42
N PHE A 124 -4.40 -0.52 15.12
CA PHE A 124 -4.19 -1.59 16.13
C PHE A 124 -2.82 -1.49 16.80
N LEU A 125 -1.76 -1.21 16.05
CA LEU A 125 -0.39 -1.14 16.56
C LEU A 125 -0.12 0.10 17.43
N THR A 126 -1.07 1.04 17.53
CA THR A 126 -0.96 2.18 18.43
C THR A 126 -1.30 1.84 19.89
N GLY A 127 -1.95 0.68 20.10
CA GLY A 127 -2.42 0.26 21.43
C GLY A 127 -3.72 0.93 21.89
N THR A 128 -4.38 1.71 21.01
CA THR A 128 -5.64 2.40 21.35
C THR A 128 -6.90 1.72 20.80
N VAL A 129 -6.73 0.67 19.99
CA VAL A 129 -7.84 -0.06 19.38
C VAL A 129 -8.12 -1.33 20.17
N THR A 130 -9.33 -1.38 20.75
CA THR A 130 -9.89 -2.53 21.44
C THR A 130 -11.21 -2.94 20.77
N ALA A 131 -11.78 -4.09 21.13
CA ALA A 131 -13.08 -4.50 20.62
C ALA A 131 -14.17 -3.43 20.86
N ASP A 132 -14.13 -2.78 22.03
CA ASP A 132 -15.11 -1.76 22.44
C ASP A 132 -14.94 -0.42 21.74
N THR A 133 -13.77 -0.15 21.16
CA THR A 133 -13.50 1.11 20.45
C THR A 133 -13.89 1.06 18.97
N ILE A 134 -14.32 -0.09 18.46
CA ILE A 134 -14.78 -0.26 17.09
C ILE A 134 -16.29 -0.06 17.06
N ALA A 135 -16.70 1.15 16.64
CA ALA A 135 -18.12 1.51 16.56
C ALA A 135 -18.84 0.76 15.44
N ASP A 136 -20.18 0.66 15.56
CA ASP A 136 -21.03 0.20 14.49
C ASP A 136 -20.86 1.09 13.24
N GLY A 137 -20.65 0.46 12.09
CA GLY A 137 -20.37 1.14 10.82
C GLY A 137 -18.91 1.52 10.58
N ASP A 138 -18.01 1.26 11.52
CA ASP A 138 -16.57 1.33 11.29
C ASP A 138 -16.19 0.21 10.30
N PHE A 139 -15.42 0.56 9.25
CA PHE A 139 -15.00 -0.43 8.25
C PHE A 139 -14.21 -1.61 8.84
N ARG A 140 -13.62 -1.42 10.01
CA ARG A 140 -12.89 -2.47 10.74
C ARG A 140 -13.82 -3.54 11.30
N SER A 141 -15.09 -3.21 11.60
CA SER A 141 -16.06 -4.18 12.12
C SER A 141 -16.33 -5.35 11.16
N ALA A 142 -16.20 -5.12 9.85
CA ALA A 142 -16.34 -6.15 8.82
C ALA A 142 -15.04 -6.93 8.54
N ASN A 143 -13.93 -6.57 9.18
CA ASN A 143 -12.64 -7.21 8.92
C ASN A 143 -12.35 -8.28 9.98
N PRO A 144 -12.10 -9.55 9.60
CA PRO A 144 -11.89 -10.64 10.54
C PRO A 144 -10.71 -10.45 11.49
N ARG A 145 -9.75 -9.60 11.18
CA ARG A 145 -8.64 -9.23 12.07
C ARG A 145 -9.09 -8.43 13.30
N PHE A 146 -10.28 -7.85 13.29
CA PHE A 146 -10.80 -6.99 14.35
C PHE A 146 -11.97 -7.60 15.11
N THR A 147 -12.19 -8.91 15.01
CA THR A 147 -13.07 -9.63 15.95
C THR A 147 -12.46 -9.57 17.36
N ALA A 148 -13.29 -9.62 18.39
CA ALA A 148 -12.82 -9.61 19.79
C ALA A 148 -11.75 -10.70 20.03
N GLN A 149 -11.96 -11.90 19.48
CA GLN A 149 -10.99 -13.00 19.58
C GLN A 149 -9.68 -12.67 18.87
N ALA A 150 -9.71 -12.16 17.63
CA ALA A 150 -8.51 -11.82 16.89
C ALA A 150 -7.71 -10.69 17.57
N ILE A 151 -8.38 -9.70 18.14
CA ILE A 151 -7.76 -8.64 18.93
C ILE A 151 -7.04 -9.23 20.15
N ALA A 152 -7.72 -10.11 20.90
CA ALA A 152 -7.13 -10.76 22.07
C ALA A 152 -5.91 -11.61 21.72
N ASP A 153 -5.99 -12.41 20.64
CA ASP A 153 -4.91 -13.30 20.19
C ASP A 153 -3.65 -12.51 19.75
N ASN A 154 -3.86 -11.30 19.22
CA ASN A 154 -2.79 -10.44 18.73
C ASN A 154 -2.31 -9.39 19.74
N GLN A 155 -2.92 -9.30 20.93
CA GLN A 155 -2.55 -8.31 21.96
C GLN A 155 -1.07 -8.35 22.30
N LYS A 156 -0.46 -9.52 22.31
CA LYS A 156 0.99 -9.71 22.55
C LYS A 156 1.89 -8.86 21.63
N ILE A 157 1.43 -8.57 20.39
CA ILE A 157 2.18 -7.72 19.46
C ILE A 157 2.19 -6.28 19.98
N VAL A 158 1.03 -5.80 20.40
CA VAL A 158 0.85 -4.45 20.95
C VAL A 158 1.65 -4.28 22.23
N ASP A 159 1.60 -5.29 23.13
CA ASP A 159 2.34 -5.28 24.39
C ASP A 159 3.86 -5.24 24.16
N GLY A 160 4.35 -6.00 23.18
CA GLY A 160 5.75 -5.98 22.76
C GLY A 160 6.19 -4.61 22.24
N ILE A 161 5.37 -3.98 21.41
CA ILE A 161 5.64 -2.62 20.90
C ILE A 161 5.62 -1.60 22.04
N ALA A 162 4.65 -1.69 22.96
CA ALA A 162 4.54 -0.80 24.11
C ALA A 162 5.75 -0.91 25.05
N ALA A 163 6.25 -2.12 25.27
CA ALA A 163 7.45 -2.33 26.09
C ALA A 163 8.70 -1.67 25.47
N ILE A 164 8.84 -1.73 24.13
CA ILE A 164 9.91 -1.03 23.41
C ILE A 164 9.71 0.48 23.49
N ALA A 165 8.50 0.96 23.26
CA ALA A 165 8.14 2.37 23.29
C ALA A 165 8.50 3.01 24.65
N ASN A 166 8.16 2.35 25.75
CA ASN A 166 8.49 2.79 27.09
C ASN A 166 10.00 2.93 27.33
N ARG A 167 10.82 1.98 26.84
CA ARG A 167 12.29 2.06 26.95
C ARG A 167 12.88 3.25 26.19
N HIS A 168 12.27 3.61 25.07
CA HIS A 168 12.73 4.70 24.21
C HIS A 168 12.02 6.03 24.46
N LYS A 169 11.12 6.11 25.44
CA LYS A 169 10.28 7.29 25.72
C LYS A 169 9.53 7.75 24.44
N ALA A 170 9.06 6.81 23.67
CA ALA A 170 8.34 7.01 22.42
C ALA A 170 6.91 6.47 22.51
N THR A 171 6.09 6.76 21.52
CA THR A 171 4.77 6.14 21.38
C THR A 171 4.85 4.83 20.61
N PRO A 172 3.91 3.88 20.80
CA PRO A 172 3.83 2.67 20.00
C PRO A 172 3.78 2.96 18.47
N ALA A 173 3.08 4.00 18.05
CA ALA A 173 3.03 4.43 16.65
C ALA A 173 4.43 4.81 16.10
N GLN A 174 5.22 5.56 16.89
CA GLN A 174 6.59 5.91 16.52
C GLN A 174 7.47 4.67 16.39
N ILE A 175 7.34 3.69 17.28
CA ILE A 175 8.08 2.42 17.18
C ILE A 175 7.67 1.64 15.93
N ALA A 176 6.37 1.55 15.63
CA ALA A 176 5.88 0.86 14.44
C ALA A 176 6.41 1.48 13.15
N LEU A 177 6.42 2.81 13.05
CA LEU A 177 6.96 3.51 11.89
C LEU A 177 8.50 3.40 11.80
N ALA A 178 9.20 3.52 12.93
CA ALA A 178 10.65 3.36 12.98
C ALA A 178 11.09 1.95 12.54
N TRP A 179 10.33 0.92 12.94
CA TRP A 179 10.58 -0.45 12.49
C TRP A 179 10.45 -0.59 10.97
N ILE A 180 9.44 0.00 10.37
CA ILE A 180 9.27 0.00 8.91
C ILE A 180 10.46 0.70 8.22
N LEU A 181 10.82 1.89 8.68
CA LEU A 181 11.93 2.65 8.11
C LEU A 181 13.29 1.92 8.23
N ALA A 182 13.44 1.07 9.24
CA ALA A 182 14.63 0.24 9.44
C ALA A 182 14.71 -0.95 8.47
N GLN A 183 13.63 -1.28 7.71
CA GLN A 183 13.66 -2.39 6.75
C GLN A 183 14.44 -2.06 5.46
N GLY A 184 14.69 -0.78 5.18
CA GLY A 184 15.48 -0.38 4.03
C GLY A 184 15.36 1.10 3.68
N PRO A 185 16.30 1.64 2.90
CA PRO A 185 16.31 3.05 2.53
C PRO A 185 15.22 3.44 1.53
N ASN A 186 14.59 2.46 0.89
CA ASN A 186 13.52 2.64 -0.09
C ASN A 186 12.10 2.63 0.54
N MET A 187 11.99 2.56 1.87
CA MET A 187 10.73 2.55 2.60
C MET A 187 10.15 3.96 2.76
N VAL A 188 8.92 4.16 2.27
CA VAL A 188 8.17 5.42 2.40
C VAL A 188 6.77 5.11 2.94
N PRO A 189 6.60 4.95 4.26
CA PRO A 189 5.31 4.60 4.84
C PRO A 189 4.29 5.72 4.69
N ILE A 190 3.03 5.34 4.41
CA ILE A 190 1.90 6.26 4.24
C ILE A 190 0.84 6.04 5.33
N PRO A 191 1.10 6.48 6.58
CA PRO A 191 0.16 6.33 7.68
C PRO A 191 -1.10 7.17 7.46
N GLY A 192 -2.28 6.55 7.66
CA GLY A 192 -3.53 7.30 7.77
C GLY A 192 -3.54 8.10 9.08
N THR A 193 -4.06 9.32 9.03
CA THR A 193 -4.25 10.20 10.19
C THR A 193 -5.60 10.88 10.12
N LYS A 194 -6.10 11.37 11.26
CA LYS A 194 -7.29 12.21 11.38
C LYS A 194 -6.92 13.62 11.78
#